data_6ea5d3d1f818f4575b4f1d2e61bdc301
#
_entry.id   6ea5d3d1f818f4575b4f1d2e61bdc301
#
_cell.length_a   1.000
_cell.length_b   1.000
_cell.length_c   1.000
_cell.angle_alpha   90.00
_cell.angle_beta   90.00
_cell.angle_gamma   90.00
#
_symmetry.space_group_name_H-M   'P 1'
#
loop_
_entity.id
_entity.type
_entity.pdbx_description
1 polymer ?
#
loop_
_entity_poly.entity_id
_entity_poly.type
_entity_poly.pdbx_seq_one_letter_code
_entity_poly.pdbx_strand_id
1 'polypeptide(L)'
;MKQICVFLLSMLLTACSAAPDSAELVPYDLSEKEQFVLETFGMLESSQLLSFHAPEEAITLRVHVYQMLSGGAWEETGGGATSIGAEREPVDRLDGYFAMRLRKDLGIDFHIRCAGLASYQTDAVDLSTAARAVYLLTDAREITMETEIPVALMVYESDAAMPAYCLEDYFEPSRFDGRELVQAVTLEFSAQE
;
A
#
# COMPACT_ATOMS: atom_id res chain seq x y z
N MET A 1 -58.14 -47.04 -9.43
CA MET A 1 -57.38 -45.97 -10.08
C MET A 1 -56.49 -45.39 -9.02
N LYS A 2 -55.19 -45.76 -9.05
CA LYS A 2 -54.16 -45.26 -8.09
C LYS A 2 -53.39 -44.13 -8.77
N GLN A 3 -53.56 -42.91 -8.25
CA GLN A 3 -52.72 -41.78 -8.69
C GLN A 3 -51.37 -41.86 -8.01
N ILE A 4 -50.33 -41.95 -8.79
CA ILE A 4 -48.96 -41.90 -8.36
C ILE A 4 -48.52 -40.43 -8.44
N CYS A 5 -48.38 -39.77 -7.27
CA CYS A 5 -47.72 -38.47 -7.16
C CYS A 5 -46.19 -38.64 -7.25
N VAL A 6 -45.64 -38.25 -8.36
CA VAL A 6 -44.17 -38.13 -8.50
C VAL A 6 -43.73 -36.79 -7.92
N PHE A 7 -43.11 -36.81 -6.75
CA PHE A 7 -42.41 -35.66 -6.19
C PHE A 7 -41.06 -35.50 -6.90
N LEU A 8 -41.00 -34.52 -7.79
CA LEU A 8 -39.74 -34.07 -8.36
C LEU A 8 -39.05 -33.20 -7.30
N LEU A 9 -38.07 -33.76 -6.59
CA LEU A 9 -37.18 -33.04 -5.67
C LEU A 9 -36.11 -32.32 -6.50
N SER A 10 -36.36 -31.06 -6.83
CA SER A 10 -35.37 -30.19 -7.45
C SER A 10 -34.28 -29.87 -6.44
N MET A 11 -33.14 -30.56 -6.51
CA MET A 11 -31.92 -30.15 -5.82
C MET A 11 -31.42 -28.87 -6.47
N LEU A 12 -31.67 -27.74 -5.85
CA LEU A 12 -30.94 -26.49 -6.09
C LEU A 12 -29.53 -26.68 -5.58
N LEU A 13 -28.61 -27.03 -6.48
CA LEU A 13 -27.18 -26.89 -6.29
C LEU A 13 -26.87 -25.38 -6.27
N THR A 14 -26.90 -24.78 -5.09
CA THR A 14 -26.24 -23.49 -4.86
C THR A 14 -24.73 -23.75 -5.00
N ALA A 15 -24.22 -23.55 -6.20
CA ALA A 15 -22.80 -23.36 -6.40
C ALA A 15 -22.43 -22.05 -5.68
N CYS A 16 -21.87 -22.16 -4.47
CA CYS A 16 -21.03 -21.10 -3.95
C CYS A 16 -19.85 -20.99 -4.93
N SER A 17 -19.94 -20.09 -5.89
CA SER A 17 -18.74 -19.59 -6.55
C SER A 17 -17.99 -18.85 -5.46
N ALA A 18 -16.94 -19.46 -4.90
CA ALA A 18 -15.90 -18.70 -4.24
C ALA A 18 -15.49 -17.61 -5.23
N ALA A 19 -15.56 -16.36 -4.84
CA ALA A 19 -14.94 -15.28 -5.62
C ALA A 19 -13.49 -15.71 -5.88
N PRO A 20 -12.96 -15.48 -7.08
CA PRO A 20 -11.55 -15.74 -7.31
C PRO A 20 -10.76 -15.03 -6.21
N ASP A 21 -9.82 -15.73 -5.62
CA ASP A 21 -8.92 -15.25 -4.58
C ASP A 21 -8.01 -14.19 -5.22
N SER A 22 -8.54 -12.96 -5.33
CA SER A 22 -7.89 -11.87 -6.05
C SER A 22 -6.73 -11.37 -5.21
N ALA A 23 -5.54 -11.43 -5.80
CA ALA A 23 -4.37 -10.83 -5.19
C ALA A 23 -4.51 -9.30 -5.22
N GLU A 24 -4.66 -8.69 -4.05
CA GLU A 24 -4.96 -7.27 -3.97
C GLU A 24 -4.33 -6.58 -2.74
N LEU A 25 -4.08 -5.29 -2.93
CA LEU A 25 -3.67 -4.35 -1.91
C LEU A 25 -4.85 -3.41 -1.63
N VAL A 26 -5.31 -3.35 -0.38
CA VAL A 26 -6.55 -2.66 -0.02
C VAL A 26 -6.31 -1.71 1.15
N PRO A 27 -6.79 -0.45 1.09
CA PRO A 27 -6.84 0.41 2.26
C PRO A 27 -7.60 -0.29 3.41
N TYR A 28 -6.99 -0.29 4.60
CA TYR A 28 -7.61 -0.90 5.78
C TYR A 28 -8.80 -0.05 6.23
N ASP A 29 -9.95 -0.70 6.38
CA ASP A 29 -11.17 -0.05 6.86
C ASP A 29 -11.11 0.15 8.38
N LEU A 30 -10.73 1.34 8.79
CA LEU A 30 -10.61 1.71 10.19
C LEU A 30 -12.00 1.83 10.84
N SER A 31 -12.21 1.11 11.93
CA SER A 31 -13.38 1.33 12.79
C SER A 31 -13.36 2.73 13.41
N GLU A 32 -14.51 3.24 13.84
CA GLU A 32 -14.62 4.54 14.52
C GLU A 32 -13.67 4.67 15.73
N LYS A 33 -13.42 3.57 16.43
CA LYS A 33 -12.50 3.55 17.59
C LYS A 33 -11.04 3.69 17.16
N GLU A 34 -10.65 3.05 16.09
CA GLU A 34 -9.29 3.13 15.53
C GLU A 34 -9.04 4.51 14.95
N GLN A 35 -10.01 5.08 14.22
CA GLN A 35 -9.96 6.46 13.73
C GLN A 35 -9.79 7.44 14.88
N PHE A 36 -10.60 7.32 15.95
CA PHE A 36 -10.49 8.17 17.14
C PHE A 36 -9.11 8.09 17.78
N VAL A 37 -8.51 6.90 17.86
CA VAL A 37 -7.16 6.72 18.41
C VAL A 37 -6.13 7.44 17.54
N LEU A 38 -6.15 7.22 16.22
CA LEU A 38 -5.22 7.86 15.29
C LEU A 38 -5.38 9.38 15.28
N GLU A 39 -6.60 9.90 15.33
CA GLU A 39 -6.89 11.33 15.40
C GLU A 39 -6.35 11.93 16.71
N THR A 40 -6.58 11.26 17.85
CA THR A 40 -6.10 11.70 19.17
C THR A 40 -4.58 11.86 19.22
N PHE A 41 -3.85 11.01 18.50
CA PHE A 41 -2.39 11.09 18.37
C PHE A 41 -1.92 11.99 17.21
N GLY A 42 -2.85 12.60 16.46
CA GLY A 42 -2.52 13.43 15.28
C GLY A 42 -1.89 12.64 14.14
N MET A 43 -2.25 11.37 14.02
CA MET A 43 -1.69 10.45 13.03
C MET A 43 -2.61 10.18 11.84
N LEU A 44 -3.90 10.50 11.93
CA LEU A 44 -4.89 10.11 10.93
C LEU A 44 -4.55 10.63 9.53
N GLU A 45 -4.11 11.88 9.41
CA GLU A 45 -3.78 12.51 8.12
C GLU A 45 -2.33 12.27 7.65
N SER A 46 -1.50 11.66 8.51
CA SER A 46 -0.08 11.44 8.26
C SER A 46 0.31 9.98 8.21
N SER A 47 -0.66 9.09 8.29
CA SER A 47 -0.42 7.63 8.25
C SER A 47 -1.37 6.93 7.29
N GLN A 48 -0.94 5.77 6.82
CA GLN A 48 -1.74 4.87 6.03
C GLN A 48 -1.58 3.44 6.54
N LEU A 49 -2.67 2.70 6.53
CA LEU A 49 -2.70 1.27 6.81
C LEU A 49 -3.33 0.56 5.62
N LEU A 50 -2.63 -0.43 5.08
CA LEU A 50 -3.08 -1.25 3.97
C LEU A 50 -3.06 -2.71 4.40
N SER A 51 -4.02 -3.49 3.93
CA SER A 51 -3.96 -4.95 3.95
C SER A 51 -3.54 -5.45 2.56
N PHE A 52 -2.79 -6.53 2.53
CA PHE A 52 -2.42 -7.17 1.27
C PHE A 52 -2.65 -8.68 1.32
N HIS A 53 -3.09 -9.19 0.19
CA HIS A 53 -3.24 -10.60 -0.10
C HIS A 53 -2.47 -10.87 -1.40
N ALA A 54 -1.24 -11.39 -1.27
CA ALA A 54 -0.34 -11.47 -2.40
C ALA A 54 -0.66 -12.67 -3.31
N PRO A 55 -0.20 -12.66 -4.59
CA PRO A 55 -0.24 -13.85 -5.43
C PRO A 55 0.46 -15.03 -4.78
N GLU A 56 0.04 -16.26 -5.10
CA GLU A 56 0.64 -17.48 -4.54
C GLU A 56 2.15 -17.56 -4.77
N GLU A 57 2.65 -17.03 -5.88
CA GLU A 57 4.05 -17.04 -6.25
C GLU A 57 4.90 -16.10 -5.40
N ALA A 58 4.29 -15.07 -4.81
CA ALA A 58 4.99 -14.06 -4.04
C ALA A 58 5.54 -14.64 -2.73
N ILE A 59 6.80 -14.40 -2.46
CA ILE A 59 7.45 -14.73 -1.19
C ILE A 59 8.06 -13.52 -0.50
N THR A 60 8.22 -12.40 -1.21
CA THR A 60 8.84 -11.18 -0.70
C THR A 60 7.98 -9.97 -1.04
N LEU A 61 7.80 -9.10 -0.05
CA LEU A 61 7.31 -7.73 -0.20
C LEU A 61 8.49 -6.79 0.02
N ARG A 62 8.76 -5.94 -0.98
CA ARG A 62 9.70 -4.82 -0.89
C ARG A 62 8.93 -3.51 -0.78
N VAL A 63 9.47 -2.62 0.01
CA VAL A 63 9.02 -1.22 0.12
C VAL A 63 10.15 -0.36 -0.37
N HIS A 64 9.86 0.53 -1.31
CA HIS A 64 10.81 1.53 -1.79
C HIS A 64 10.35 2.91 -1.36
N VAL A 65 11.28 3.74 -0.95
CA VAL A 65 11.05 5.15 -0.66
C VAL A 65 11.92 5.98 -1.58
N TYR A 66 11.27 6.74 -2.44
CA TYR A 66 11.92 7.59 -3.42
C TYR A 66 11.83 9.06 -3.03
N GLN A 67 12.83 9.80 -3.45
CA GLN A 67 12.82 11.26 -3.45
C GLN A 67 13.14 11.78 -4.84
N MET A 68 12.58 12.93 -5.16
CA MET A 68 12.93 13.73 -6.32
C MET A 68 13.18 15.14 -5.84
N LEU A 69 14.41 15.58 -5.98
CA LEU A 69 14.79 16.98 -5.83
C LEU A 69 14.66 17.70 -7.17
N SER A 70 14.79 19.02 -7.17
CA SER A 70 14.71 19.84 -8.39
C SER A 70 15.63 19.27 -9.49
N GLY A 71 15.07 18.53 -10.44
CA GLY A 71 15.86 17.88 -11.51
C GLY A 71 15.24 16.67 -12.18
N GLY A 72 14.10 16.18 -11.68
CA GLY A 72 13.21 15.30 -12.42
C GLY A 72 13.57 13.81 -12.50
N ALA A 73 14.44 13.28 -11.63
CA ALA A 73 14.69 11.84 -11.51
C ALA A 73 14.36 11.35 -10.09
N TRP A 74 13.76 10.16 -10.00
CA TRP A 74 13.60 9.48 -8.73
C TRP A 74 14.95 8.94 -8.24
N GLU A 75 15.25 9.19 -6.97
CA GLU A 75 16.34 8.60 -6.24
C GLU A 75 15.79 7.79 -5.08
N GLU A 76 16.15 6.51 -5.00
CA GLU A 76 15.76 5.67 -3.87
C GLU A 76 16.59 6.07 -2.65
N THR A 77 15.93 6.53 -1.60
CA THR A 77 16.55 7.05 -0.37
C THR A 77 16.32 6.17 0.84
N GLY A 78 15.53 5.13 0.69
CA GLY A 78 15.26 4.17 1.74
C GLY A 78 14.35 3.07 1.27
N GLY A 79 14.21 2.07 2.11
CA GLY A 79 13.36 0.94 1.81
C GLY A 79 13.51 -0.16 2.84
N GLY A 80 12.87 -1.28 2.55
CA GLY A 80 12.96 -2.47 3.37
C GLY A 80 12.20 -3.63 2.74
N ALA A 81 12.44 -4.82 3.26
CA ALA A 81 11.76 -6.00 2.74
C ALA A 81 11.39 -6.96 3.87
N THR A 82 10.40 -7.78 3.59
CA THR A 82 10.08 -8.98 4.37
C THR A 82 9.87 -10.15 3.43
N SER A 83 10.35 -11.33 3.81
CA SER A 83 10.15 -12.56 3.05
C SER A 83 9.59 -13.63 3.97
N ILE A 84 8.74 -14.48 3.43
CA ILE A 84 8.30 -15.72 4.09
C ILE A 84 9.24 -16.89 3.76
N GLY A 85 10.24 -16.65 2.90
CA GLY A 85 11.19 -17.65 2.43
C GLY A 85 10.59 -18.64 1.43
N ALA A 86 11.46 -19.31 0.70
CA ALA A 86 11.06 -20.30 -0.32
C ALA A 86 10.36 -21.54 0.31
N GLU A 87 10.68 -21.89 1.54
CA GLU A 87 10.07 -22.99 2.28
C GLU A 87 8.63 -22.70 2.74
N ARG A 88 8.25 -21.40 2.73
CA ARG A 88 6.91 -20.93 3.15
C ARG A 88 6.50 -21.42 4.55
N GLU A 89 7.43 -21.38 5.48
CA GLU A 89 7.20 -21.72 6.88
C GLU A 89 7.49 -20.49 7.79
N PRO A 90 6.66 -20.17 8.77
CA PRO A 90 5.47 -20.87 9.25
C PRO A 90 4.17 -20.51 8.50
N VAL A 91 4.21 -19.74 7.45
CA VAL A 91 3.06 -19.30 6.64
C VAL A 91 3.23 -19.74 5.20
N ASP A 92 2.16 -20.13 4.57
CA ASP A 92 2.13 -20.66 3.21
C ASP A 92 1.88 -19.58 2.15
N ARG A 93 1.48 -18.37 2.58
CA ARG A 93 1.20 -17.22 1.71
C ARG A 93 1.67 -15.91 2.32
N LEU A 94 2.10 -15.00 1.47
CA LEU A 94 2.51 -13.66 1.85
C LEU A 94 1.27 -12.75 1.99
N ASP A 95 0.62 -12.83 3.15
CA ASP A 95 -0.53 -12.01 3.51
C ASP A 95 -0.21 -11.15 4.73
N GLY A 96 -0.80 -9.97 4.81
CA GLY A 96 -0.54 -9.14 5.97
C GLY A 96 -0.98 -7.70 5.86
N TYR A 97 -0.23 -6.86 6.58
CA TYR A 97 -0.49 -5.43 6.66
C TYR A 97 0.79 -4.63 6.42
N PHE A 98 0.62 -3.55 5.70
CA PHE A 98 1.61 -2.48 5.59
C PHE A 98 1.07 -1.25 6.28
N ALA A 99 1.88 -0.64 7.14
CA ALA A 99 1.56 0.62 7.79
C ALA A 99 2.70 1.61 7.58
N MET A 100 2.38 2.85 7.22
CA MET A 100 3.35 3.93 7.15
C MET A 100 2.89 5.16 7.92
N ARG A 101 3.86 5.95 8.36
CA ARG A 101 3.64 7.25 8.98
C ARG A 101 4.66 8.25 8.46
N LEU A 102 4.17 9.39 8.01
CA LEU A 102 5.00 10.53 7.68
C LEU A 102 5.31 11.32 8.95
N ARG A 103 6.59 11.46 9.27
CA ARG A 103 7.07 12.22 10.43
C ARG A 103 7.09 13.73 10.15
N LYS A 104 7.25 14.52 11.23
CA LYS A 104 7.34 15.99 11.13
C LYS A 104 8.62 16.47 10.47
N ASP A 105 9.68 15.68 10.53
CA ASP A 105 10.97 15.90 9.90
C ASP A 105 11.04 15.33 8.46
N LEU A 106 9.88 15.05 7.86
CA LEU A 106 9.68 14.49 6.53
C LEU A 106 10.29 13.08 6.33
N GLY A 107 10.82 12.47 7.37
CA GLY A 107 11.16 11.05 7.34
C GLY A 107 9.92 10.18 7.37
N ILE A 108 10.04 8.95 6.90
CA ILE A 108 8.96 7.98 6.81
C ILE A 108 9.29 6.78 7.68
N ASP A 109 8.39 6.48 8.63
CA ASP A 109 8.42 5.20 9.34
C ASP A 109 7.48 4.25 8.63
N PHE A 110 7.86 2.97 8.49
CA PHE A 110 6.94 1.96 7.99
C PHE A 110 7.16 0.60 8.64
N HIS A 111 6.10 -0.18 8.64
CA HIS A 111 6.03 -1.49 9.26
C HIS A 111 5.36 -2.47 8.30
N ILE A 112 5.92 -3.66 8.20
CA ILE A 112 5.34 -4.77 7.46
C ILE A 112 5.05 -5.88 8.46
N ARG A 113 3.81 -6.34 8.50
CA ARG A 113 3.39 -7.45 9.35
C ARG A 113 2.82 -8.57 8.49
N CYS A 114 3.54 -9.68 8.44
CA CYS A 114 3.09 -10.95 7.86
C CYS A 114 3.40 -12.10 8.83
N ALA A 115 4.33 -12.98 8.56
CA ALA A 115 4.79 -14.01 9.50
C ALA A 115 5.43 -13.43 10.78
N GLY A 116 5.96 -12.20 10.69
CA GLY A 116 6.58 -11.43 11.77
C GLY A 116 6.25 -9.95 11.63
N LEU A 117 6.99 -9.11 12.35
CA LEU A 117 6.94 -7.66 12.24
C LEU A 117 8.32 -7.14 11.85
N ALA A 118 8.41 -6.53 10.68
CA ALA A 118 9.56 -5.76 10.24
C ALA A 118 9.26 -4.27 10.39
N SER A 119 10.25 -3.48 10.86
CA SER A 119 10.11 -2.06 11.10
C SER A 119 11.30 -1.30 10.52
N TYR A 120 11.02 -0.26 9.77
CA TYR A 120 12.00 0.54 9.07
C TYR A 120 11.72 2.02 9.25
N GLN A 121 12.74 2.83 9.03
CA GLN A 121 12.63 4.28 9.02
C GLN A 121 13.62 4.86 8.00
N THR A 122 13.22 5.93 7.34
CA THR A 122 14.15 6.72 6.51
C THR A 122 14.77 7.84 7.33
N ASP A 123 15.83 8.43 6.81
CA ASP A 123 16.41 9.62 7.39
C ASP A 123 15.44 10.82 7.33
N ALA A 124 15.67 11.80 8.19
CA ALA A 124 14.98 13.08 8.14
C ALA A 124 15.42 13.88 6.90
N VAL A 125 14.49 14.67 6.35
CA VAL A 125 14.81 15.57 5.25
C VAL A 125 14.84 17.00 5.77
N ASP A 126 15.99 17.66 5.60
CA ASP A 126 16.14 19.07 5.99
C ASP A 126 15.55 19.99 4.92
N LEU A 127 14.24 20.18 5.01
CA LEU A 127 13.50 21.09 4.13
C LEU A 127 12.56 21.95 4.95
N SER A 128 12.68 23.27 4.78
CA SER A 128 11.73 24.24 5.32
C SER A 128 10.72 24.58 4.24
N THR A 129 9.56 23.94 4.27
CA THR A 129 8.50 24.18 3.29
C THR A 129 7.26 24.76 3.94
N ALA A 130 6.53 25.61 3.21
CA ALA A 130 5.29 26.24 3.66
C ALA A 130 4.06 25.38 3.39
N ALA A 131 4.07 24.57 2.34
CA ALA A 131 2.93 23.79 1.90
C ALA A 131 3.32 22.32 1.63
N ARG A 132 2.38 21.43 1.93
CA ARG A 132 2.51 19.99 1.69
C ARG A 132 1.19 19.45 1.20
N ALA A 133 1.22 18.65 0.13
CA ALA A 133 0.10 17.81 -0.29
C ALA A 133 0.48 16.34 -0.13
N VAL A 134 -0.43 15.54 0.38
CA VAL A 134 -0.25 14.10 0.60
C VAL A 134 -1.36 13.36 -0.13
N TYR A 135 -0.98 12.41 -0.97
CA TYR A 135 -1.88 11.55 -1.72
C TYR A 135 -1.61 10.12 -1.28
N LEU A 136 -2.63 9.46 -0.77
CA LEU A 136 -2.57 8.10 -0.25
C LEU A 136 -3.45 7.19 -1.09
N LEU A 137 -3.18 5.90 -1.09
CA LEU A 137 -4.00 4.92 -1.76
C LEU A 137 -5.40 4.87 -1.12
N THR A 138 -6.45 5.14 -1.90
CA THR A 138 -7.85 5.18 -1.46
C THR A 138 -8.69 4.01 -1.96
N ASP A 139 -8.23 3.33 -2.99
CA ASP A 139 -8.95 2.26 -3.65
C ASP A 139 -8.10 0.99 -3.72
N ALA A 140 -8.76 -0.17 -3.78
CA ALA A 140 -8.07 -1.43 -3.96
C ALA A 140 -7.25 -1.45 -5.26
N ARG A 141 -6.10 -2.10 -5.22
CA ARG A 141 -5.20 -2.30 -6.37
C ARG A 141 -4.89 -3.78 -6.52
N GLU A 142 -4.98 -4.25 -7.75
CA GLU A 142 -4.49 -5.59 -8.11
C GLU A 142 -2.97 -5.64 -7.94
N ILE A 143 -2.48 -6.72 -7.33
CA ILE A 143 -1.06 -6.97 -7.18
C ILE A 143 -0.54 -7.68 -8.42
N THR A 144 0.34 -7.02 -9.15
CA THR A 144 1.10 -7.61 -10.25
C THR A 144 2.53 -7.85 -9.79
N MET A 145 3.04 -9.06 -9.99
CA MET A 145 4.41 -9.44 -9.61
C MET A 145 5.46 -8.56 -10.31
N GLU A 146 6.55 -8.26 -9.59
CA GLU A 146 7.70 -7.48 -10.08
C GLU A 146 7.28 -6.10 -10.64
N THR A 147 6.18 -5.55 -10.10
CA THR A 147 5.66 -4.24 -10.51
C THR A 147 5.43 -3.37 -9.28
N GLU A 148 5.98 -2.18 -9.30
CA GLU A 148 5.79 -1.22 -8.23
C GLU A 148 4.37 -0.65 -8.21
N ILE A 149 3.77 -0.64 -7.03
CA ILE A 149 2.46 -0.06 -6.76
C ILE A 149 2.67 1.17 -5.88
N PRO A 150 2.50 2.40 -6.41
CA PRO A 150 2.60 3.60 -5.58
C PRO A 150 1.45 3.65 -4.57
N VAL A 151 1.80 3.79 -3.30
CA VAL A 151 0.84 3.82 -2.19
C VAL A 151 0.79 5.18 -1.49
N ALA A 152 1.84 5.97 -1.63
CA ALA A 152 1.87 7.35 -1.13
C ALA A 152 2.70 8.24 -2.03
N LEU A 153 2.24 9.48 -2.20
CA LEU A 153 2.94 10.54 -2.90
C LEU A 153 2.81 11.82 -2.09
N MET A 154 3.94 12.43 -1.74
CA MET A 154 4.03 13.67 -0.99
C MET A 154 4.74 14.72 -1.82
N VAL A 155 4.10 15.88 -1.99
CA VAL A 155 4.64 17.02 -2.75
C VAL A 155 4.83 18.20 -1.82
N TYR A 156 5.99 18.81 -1.85
CA TYR A 156 6.37 19.93 -1.00
C TYR A 156 6.74 21.13 -1.84
N GLU A 157 6.26 22.29 -1.42
CA GLU A 157 6.43 23.55 -2.15
C GLU A 157 6.39 24.74 -1.20
N SER A 158 7.16 25.79 -1.48
CA SER A 158 7.12 27.05 -0.76
C SER A 158 5.88 27.88 -1.11
N ASP A 159 5.36 27.73 -2.33
CA ASP A 159 4.16 28.40 -2.79
C ASP A 159 2.90 27.59 -2.49
N ALA A 160 1.84 28.27 -2.06
CA ALA A 160 0.58 27.63 -1.69
C ALA A 160 -0.23 27.08 -2.88
N ALA A 161 0.12 27.41 -4.12
CA ALA A 161 -0.61 26.98 -5.32
C ALA A 161 0.00 25.71 -5.90
N MET A 162 -0.45 24.56 -5.39
CA MET A 162 -0.09 23.26 -5.96
C MET A 162 -1.17 22.76 -6.92
N PRO A 163 -0.80 22.22 -8.11
CA PRO A 163 -1.75 21.47 -8.94
C PRO A 163 -2.21 20.22 -8.19
N ALA A 164 -3.33 19.65 -8.63
CA ALA A 164 -3.77 18.36 -8.14
C ALA A 164 -2.90 17.26 -8.76
N TYR A 165 -2.49 16.30 -7.92
CA TYR A 165 -1.75 15.12 -8.31
C TYR A 165 -2.55 13.85 -7.97
N CYS A 166 -2.11 12.72 -8.51
CA CYS A 166 -2.58 11.39 -8.13
C CYS A 166 -1.38 10.42 -8.01
N LEU A 167 -1.61 9.22 -7.49
CA LEU A 167 -0.52 8.25 -7.30
C LEU A 167 0.10 7.80 -8.62
N GLU A 168 -0.67 7.77 -9.70
CA GLU A 168 -0.23 7.40 -11.04
C GLU A 168 0.80 8.40 -11.61
N ASP A 169 0.83 9.62 -11.12
CA ASP A 169 1.83 10.62 -11.51
C ASP A 169 3.26 10.20 -11.14
N TYR A 170 3.41 9.23 -10.22
CA TYR A 170 4.69 8.58 -9.94
C TYR A 170 5.40 8.09 -11.21
N PHE A 171 4.63 7.58 -12.17
CA PHE A 171 5.16 7.06 -13.44
C PHE A 171 5.46 8.16 -14.49
N GLU A 172 5.12 9.42 -14.17
CA GLU A 172 5.35 10.58 -15.02
C GLU A 172 6.17 11.66 -14.29
N PRO A 173 7.47 11.42 -14.02
CA PRO A 173 8.30 12.31 -13.20
C PRO A 173 8.31 13.77 -13.63
N SER A 174 8.16 14.03 -14.93
CA SER A 174 8.12 15.39 -15.50
C SER A 174 6.96 16.25 -14.97
N ARG A 175 5.93 15.64 -14.40
CA ARG A 175 4.83 16.39 -13.76
C ARG A 175 5.25 17.15 -12.52
N PHE A 176 6.38 16.78 -11.95
CA PHE A 176 6.93 17.38 -10.74
C PHE A 176 8.06 18.37 -11.03
N ASP A 177 8.28 18.71 -12.30
CA ASP A 177 9.31 19.70 -12.66
C ASP A 177 9.12 21.01 -11.90
N GLY A 178 10.22 21.46 -11.29
CA GLY A 178 10.23 22.69 -10.51
C GLY A 178 9.70 22.56 -9.08
N ARG A 179 9.30 21.37 -8.62
CA ARG A 179 8.95 21.15 -7.21
C ARG A 179 10.19 21.10 -6.34
N GLU A 180 10.09 21.59 -5.10
CA GLU A 180 11.22 21.60 -4.17
C GLU A 180 11.61 20.20 -3.75
N LEU A 181 10.62 19.39 -3.40
CA LEU A 181 10.77 17.98 -3.02
C LEU A 181 9.50 17.22 -3.36
N VAL A 182 9.68 16.03 -3.90
CA VAL A 182 8.63 15.02 -4.00
C VAL A 182 9.13 13.74 -3.37
N GLN A 183 8.30 13.08 -2.57
CA GLN A 183 8.57 11.76 -2.03
C GLN A 183 7.51 10.79 -2.50
N ALA A 184 7.89 9.55 -2.78
CA ALA A 184 6.98 8.47 -3.12
C ALA A 184 7.30 7.22 -2.30
N VAL A 185 6.27 6.47 -1.96
CA VAL A 185 6.40 5.12 -1.38
C VAL A 185 5.71 4.16 -2.30
N THR A 186 6.42 3.09 -2.67
CA THR A 186 5.88 2.01 -3.51
C THR A 186 6.04 0.67 -2.83
N LEU A 187 5.18 -0.27 -3.18
CA LEU A 187 5.25 -1.68 -2.78
C LEU A 187 5.48 -2.54 -4.02
N GLU A 188 6.38 -3.51 -3.91
CA GLU A 188 6.66 -4.50 -4.95
C GLU A 188 6.61 -5.90 -4.37
N PHE A 189 5.92 -6.80 -5.05
CA PHE A 189 5.80 -8.22 -4.66
C PHE A 189 6.61 -9.09 -5.60
N SER A 190 7.43 -9.98 -5.04
CA SER A 190 8.42 -10.76 -5.79
C SER A 190 8.40 -12.23 -5.41
N ALA A 191 8.73 -13.10 -6.39
CA ALA A 191 9.01 -14.51 -6.17
C ALA A 191 10.46 -14.78 -5.73
N GLN A 192 11.26 -13.72 -5.56
CA GLN A 192 12.68 -13.81 -5.19
C GLN A 192 12.89 -13.27 -3.76
N GLU A 193 13.86 -13.81 -3.04
CA GLU A 193 14.32 -13.32 -1.73
C GLU A 193 15.10 -12.01 -1.86
#